data_a8eaf84575355d456e33d1b0fa55ff2c
#
_entry.id   a8eaf84575355d456e33d1b0fa55ff2c
#
_cell.length_a   1.000
_cell.length_b   1.000
_cell.length_c   1.000
_cell.angle_alpha   90.00
_cell.angle_beta   90.00
_cell.angle_gamma   90.00
#
_symmetry.space_group_name_H-M   'P 1'
#
loop_
_entity.id
_entity.type
_entity.pdbx_description
1 polymer ?
#
loop_
_entity_poly.entity_id
_entity_poly.type
_entity_poly.pdbx_seq_one_letter_code
_entity_poly.pdbx_strand_id
1 'polypeptide(L)'
;IQIEKSIHDYMVNSISYDYEALRNKSMNRCSFNIYGVINNRLAVCEGIAKFVKLTLNKLGIECFICGGKCTLENEKIEDHAWNIIKIEEDYYHIDVTWDIRKDDAQNKRIVSYDYFNLDDANISRDHFDFNMSFECTSMLYNYHAIMGRFISGKKQLIQLLSDGLALGKNFSFRIKRTINTPDNIDDIVVETFNESVKYNGTNGKQYYLSANKSQLTYYVTVG
;
A
#
# COMPACT_ATOMS: atom_id res chain seq x y z
N ILE A 1 -13.14 0.81 -9.40
CA ILE A 1 -12.16 1.63 -8.66
C ILE A 1 -12.78 2.32 -7.44
N GLN A 2 -13.84 3.14 -7.56
CA GLN A 2 -14.39 3.87 -6.40
C GLN A 2 -14.93 2.94 -5.32
N ILE A 3 -15.65 1.88 -5.69
CA ILE A 3 -16.18 0.87 -4.76
C ILE A 3 -15.03 0.14 -4.07
N GLU A 4 -14.07 -0.33 -4.84
CA GLU A 4 -12.88 -1.01 -4.35
C GLU A 4 -12.11 -0.12 -3.35
N LYS A 5 -11.82 1.13 -3.76
CA LYS A 5 -11.14 2.09 -2.90
C LYS A 5 -11.90 2.35 -1.59
N SER A 6 -13.23 2.43 -1.64
CA SER A 6 -14.05 2.63 -0.43
C SER A 6 -13.94 1.45 0.55
N ILE A 7 -13.88 0.22 0.03
CA ILE A 7 -13.68 -0.99 0.83
C ILE A 7 -12.26 -1.01 1.41
N HIS A 8 -11.26 -0.74 0.58
CA HIS A 8 -9.87 -0.63 1.01
C HIS A 8 -9.73 0.39 2.15
N ASP A 9 -10.23 1.62 1.96
CA ASP A 9 -10.15 2.68 2.95
C ASP A 9 -10.87 2.32 4.26
N TYR A 10 -12.04 1.69 4.16
CA TYR A 10 -12.74 1.18 5.33
C TYR A 10 -11.89 0.16 6.09
N MET A 11 -11.31 -0.81 5.39
CA MET A 11 -10.50 -1.86 5.99
C MET A 11 -9.25 -1.29 6.67
N VAL A 12 -8.49 -0.48 5.94
CA VAL A 12 -7.25 0.14 6.44
C VAL A 12 -7.52 1.03 7.67
N ASN A 13 -8.65 1.75 7.70
CA ASN A 13 -9.01 2.60 8.84
C ASN A 13 -9.63 1.85 10.02
N SER A 14 -10.25 0.69 9.78
CA SER A 14 -11.10 0.04 10.79
C SER A 14 -10.53 -1.24 11.36
N ILE A 15 -9.67 -1.96 10.61
CA ILE A 15 -9.18 -3.28 11.00
C ILE A 15 -7.78 -3.18 11.59
N SER A 16 -7.49 -3.99 12.59
CA SER A 16 -6.16 -4.20 13.15
C SER A 16 -5.65 -5.59 12.82
N TYR A 17 -4.32 -5.72 12.67
CA TYR A 17 -3.71 -7.03 12.45
C TYR A 17 -3.56 -7.79 13.77
N ASP A 18 -3.96 -9.06 13.78
CA ASP A 18 -3.91 -9.93 14.95
C ASP A 18 -2.59 -10.70 15.03
N TYR A 19 -1.56 -10.05 15.53
CA TYR A 19 -0.24 -10.68 15.73
C TYR A 19 -0.26 -11.81 16.77
N GLU A 20 -1.20 -11.78 17.71
CA GLU A 20 -1.31 -12.81 18.72
C GLU A 20 -1.88 -14.10 18.14
N ALA A 21 -2.96 -14.01 17.35
CA ALA A 21 -3.52 -15.16 16.66
C ALA A 21 -2.53 -15.75 15.64
N LEU A 22 -1.72 -14.92 14.99
CA LEU A 22 -0.68 -15.40 14.07
C LEU A 22 0.37 -16.26 14.80
N ARG A 23 0.80 -15.84 15.99
CA ARG A 23 1.78 -16.57 16.82
C ARG A 23 1.18 -17.82 17.43
N ASN A 24 -0.08 -17.77 17.83
CA ASN A 24 -0.79 -18.87 18.49
C ASN A 24 -2.13 -19.16 17.81
N LYS A 25 -2.08 -19.96 16.74
CA LYS A 25 -3.23 -20.31 15.88
C LYS A 25 -4.40 -20.96 16.62
N SER A 26 -4.21 -21.45 17.85
CA SER A 26 -5.28 -22.06 18.65
C SER A 26 -6.13 -21.05 19.43
N MET A 27 -5.64 -19.84 19.68
CA MET A 27 -6.30 -18.87 20.56
C MET A 27 -7.48 -18.14 19.92
N ASN A 28 -7.38 -17.76 18.65
CA ASN A 28 -8.43 -16.96 17.99
C ASN A 28 -8.68 -17.40 16.55
N ARG A 29 -9.39 -18.50 16.36
CA ARG A 29 -9.75 -19.02 15.04
C ARG A 29 -10.59 -18.04 14.20
N CYS A 30 -11.29 -17.10 14.85
CA CYS A 30 -12.10 -16.10 14.15
C CYS A 30 -11.22 -15.16 13.32
N SER A 31 -10.00 -14.88 13.75
CA SER A 31 -9.07 -13.99 13.01
C SER A 31 -8.62 -14.54 11.66
N PHE A 32 -8.76 -15.84 11.41
CA PHE A 32 -8.46 -16.50 10.14
C PHE A 32 -9.65 -16.53 9.17
N ASN A 33 -10.76 -15.86 9.51
CA ASN A 33 -11.96 -15.82 8.70
C ASN A 33 -12.66 -14.46 8.82
N ILE A 34 -13.76 -14.29 8.07
CA ILE A 34 -14.51 -13.03 8.00
C ILE A 34 -15.08 -12.56 9.35
N TYR A 35 -15.28 -13.46 10.32
CA TYR A 35 -15.82 -13.08 11.64
C TYR A 35 -14.85 -12.21 12.43
N GLY A 36 -13.54 -12.43 12.30
CA GLY A 36 -12.53 -11.55 12.90
C GLY A 36 -12.67 -10.12 12.41
N VAL A 37 -12.87 -9.93 11.11
CA VAL A 37 -13.09 -8.62 10.51
C VAL A 37 -14.41 -8.00 10.96
N ILE A 38 -15.51 -8.73 10.85
CA ILE A 38 -16.86 -8.20 11.08
C ILE A 38 -17.12 -7.89 12.55
N ASN A 39 -16.83 -8.86 13.43
CA ASN A 39 -17.22 -8.77 14.84
C ASN A 39 -16.16 -8.10 15.71
N ASN A 40 -14.88 -8.37 15.42
CA ASN A 40 -13.78 -7.98 16.33
C ASN A 40 -12.93 -6.84 15.74
N ARG A 41 -13.05 -6.54 14.43
CA ARG A 41 -12.15 -5.63 13.69
C ARG A 41 -10.67 -6.01 13.88
N LEU A 42 -10.42 -7.31 14.02
CA LEU A 42 -9.12 -7.90 14.31
C LEU A 42 -8.97 -9.20 13.51
N ALA A 43 -8.01 -9.26 12.59
CA ALA A 43 -7.81 -10.41 11.72
C ALA A 43 -6.36 -10.53 11.26
N VAL A 44 -5.97 -11.72 10.81
CA VAL A 44 -4.73 -11.96 10.08
C VAL A 44 -4.95 -11.84 8.57
N CYS A 45 -3.89 -11.91 7.77
CA CYS A 45 -3.94 -11.76 6.31
C CYS A 45 -5.03 -12.62 5.65
N GLU A 46 -5.15 -13.89 6.04
CA GLU A 46 -6.16 -14.82 5.52
C GLU A 46 -7.60 -14.35 5.78
N GLY A 47 -7.89 -13.87 7.00
CA GLY A 47 -9.21 -13.33 7.35
C GLY A 47 -9.55 -12.05 6.59
N ILE A 48 -8.55 -11.16 6.42
CA ILE A 48 -8.66 -9.93 5.64
C ILE A 48 -8.92 -10.25 4.17
N ALA A 49 -8.11 -11.12 3.57
CA ALA A 49 -8.26 -11.49 2.16
C ALA A 49 -9.61 -12.16 1.86
N LYS A 50 -10.11 -13.01 2.78
CA LYS A 50 -11.44 -13.62 2.67
C LYS A 50 -12.56 -12.58 2.70
N PHE A 51 -12.45 -11.59 3.58
CA PHE A 51 -13.45 -10.52 3.68
C PHE A 51 -13.45 -9.63 2.43
N VAL A 52 -12.27 -9.22 1.95
CA VAL A 52 -12.12 -8.43 0.72
C VAL A 52 -12.75 -9.17 -0.46
N LYS A 53 -12.40 -10.46 -0.67
CA LYS A 53 -12.99 -11.28 -1.72
C LYS A 53 -14.51 -11.34 -1.63
N LEU A 54 -15.04 -11.66 -0.44
CA LEU A 54 -16.48 -11.78 -0.24
C LEU A 54 -17.20 -10.47 -0.60
N THR A 55 -16.69 -9.36 -0.10
CA THR A 55 -17.31 -8.04 -0.27
C THR A 55 -17.25 -7.58 -1.72
N LEU A 56 -16.09 -7.67 -2.37
CA LEU A 56 -15.93 -7.27 -3.77
C LEU A 56 -16.79 -8.12 -4.70
N ASN A 57 -16.80 -9.45 -4.54
CA ASN A 57 -17.64 -10.34 -5.34
C ASN A 57 -19.14 -10.07 -5.17
N LYS A 58 -19.58 -9.73 -3.95
CA LYS A 58 -20.98 -9.32 -3.70
C LYS A 58 -21.35 -8.02 -4.39
N LEU A 59 -20.38 -7.17 -4.66
CA LEU A 59 -20.55 -5.89 -5.36
C LEU A 59 -20.25 -5.98 -6.87
N GLY A 60 -20.11 -7.21 -7.39
CA GLY A 60 -19.90 -7.46 -8.81
C GLY A 60 -18.48 -7.23 -9.32
N ILE A 61 -17.49 -7.14 -8.41
CA ILE A 61 -16.07 -7.04 -8.77
C ILE A 61 -15.43 -8.42 -8.55
N GLU A 62 -14.91 -9.01 -9.61
CA GLU A 62 -14.29 -10.33 -9.55
C GLU A 62 -13.00 -10.25 -8.73
N CYS A 63 -12.94 -11.07 -7.67
CA CYS A 63 -11.85 -11.06 -6.71
C CYS A 63 -11.46 -12.48 -6.31
N PHE A 64 -10.15 -12.74 -6.31
CA PHE A 64 -9.53 -14.01 -5.94
C PHE A 64 -8.67 -13.83 -4.70
N ILE A 65 -8.42 -14.94 -3.98
CA ILE A 65 -7.40 -14.98 -2.95
C ILE A 65 -6.13 -15.54 -3.59
N CYS A 66 -5.05 -14.83 -3.42
CA CYS A 66 -3.70 -15.25 -3.77
C CYS A 66 -2.98 -15.69 -2.49
N GLY A 67 -2.35 -16.85 -2.53
CA GLY A 67 -1.48 -17.34 -1.47
C GLY A 67 -0.05 -17.43 -1.97
N GLY A 68 0.90 -17.09 -1.12
CA GLY A 68 2.32 -17.11 -1.40
C GLY A 68 3.14 -16.83 -0.17
N LYS A 69 4.30 -16.21 -0.35
CA LYS A 69 5.19 -15.78 0.73
C LYS A 69 5.50 -14.30 0.62
N CYS A 70 5.93 -13.71 1.71
CA CYS A 70 6.40 -12.34 1.76
C CYS A 70 7.70 -12.23 2.55
N THR A 71 8.50 -11.21 2.24
CA THR A 71 9.69 -10.83 3.01
C THR A 71 9.37 -9.62 3.87
N LEU A 72 9.44 -9.77 5.20
CA LEU A 72 9.23 -8.69 6.14
C LEU A 72 10.47 -7.76 6.21
N GLU A 73 10.32 -6.58 6.81
CA GLU A 73 11.42 -5.60 6.96
C GLU A 73 12.66 -6.14 7.68
N ASN A 74 12.49 -7.16 8.54
CA ASN A 74 13.58 -7.87 9.22
C ASN A 74 14.13 -9.06 8.43
N GLU A 75 13.89 -9.12 7.13
CA GLU A 75 14.29 -10.19 6.20
C GLU A 75 13.67 -11.57 6.51
N LYS A 76 12.72 -11.65 7.44
CA LYS A 76 12.00 -12.88 7.72
C LYS A 76 11.00 -13.19 6.62
N ILE A 77 10.98 -14.45 6.19
CA ILE A 77 10.00 -14.96 5.23
C ILE A 77 8.81 -15.57 5.98
N GLU A 78 7.62 -15.20 5.57
CA GLU A 78 6.37 -15.73 6.13
C GLU A 78 5.39 -16.12 5.01
N ASP A 79 4.53 -17.11 5.30
CA ASP A 79 3.38 -17.39 4.44
C ASP A 79 2.40 -16.22 4.50
N HIS A 80 1.86 -15.85 3.35
CA HIS A 80 1.01 -14.68 3.22
C HIS A 80 -0.18 -14.92 2.28
N ALA A 81 -1.26 -14.18 2.51
CA ALA A 81 -2.44 -14.21 1.66
C ALA A 81 -2.93 -12.78 1.39
N TRP A 82 -3.19 -12.50 0.12
CA TRP A 82 -3.72 -11.22 -0.36
C TRP A 82 -4.76 -11.45 -1.46
N ASN A 83 -5.11 -10.46 -2.22
CA ASN A 83 -6.12 -10.59 -3.26
C ASN A 83 -5.58 -10.22 -4.64
N ILE A 84 -6.21 -10.79 -5.65
CA ILE A 84 -6.14 -10.33 -7.04
C ILE A 84 -7.56 -9.97 -7.46
N ILE A 85 -7.72 -8.82 -8.10
CA ILE A 85 -8.99 -8.33 -8.60
C ILE A 85 -8.94 -8.17 -10.12
N LYS A 86 -10.10 -8.33 -10.76
CA LYS A 86 -10.26 -8.01 -12.17
C LYS A 86 -10.94 -6.66 -12.32
N ILE A 87 -10.33 -5.77 -13.10
CA ILE A 87 -10.90 -4.48 -13.49
C ILE A 87 -10.84 -4.40 -15.00
N GLU A 88 -12.01 -4.35 -15.65
CA GLU A 88 -12.12 -4.47 -17.10
C GLU A 88 -11.49 -5.79 -17.59
N GLU A 89 -10.46 -5.73 -18.43
CA GLU A 89 -9.78 -6.92 -18.94
C GLU A 89 -8.49 -7.27 -18.20
N ASP A 90 -8.05 -6.41 -17.27
CA ASP A 90 -6.78 -6.54 -16.55
C ASP A 90 -6.95 -7.07 -15.12
N TYR A 91 -5.94 -7.76 -14.63
CA TYR A 91 -5.84 -8.22 -13.25
C TYR A 91 -4.82 -7.38 -12.47
N TYR A 92 -5.08 -7.20 -11.16
CA TYR A 92 -4.27 -6.39 -10.26
C TYR A 92 -4.13 -7.05 -8.90
N HIS A 93 -2.93 -7.02 -8.34
CA HIS A 93 -2.73 -7.36 -6.93
C HIS A 93 -3.22 -6.24 -6.03
N ILE A 94 -3.93 -6.62 -4.96
CA ILE A 94 -4.28 -5.73 -3.87
C ILE A 94 -4.00 -6.42 -2.53
N ASP A 95 -3.14 -5.82 -1.71
CA ASP A 95 -2.88 -6.32 -0.36
C ASP A 95 -3.28 -5.29 0.69
N VAL A 96 -4.52 -5.40 1.12
CA VAL A 96 -5.08 -4.54 2.18
C VAL A 96 -4.37 -4.75 3.51
N THR A 97 -3.83 -5.95 3.77
CA THR A 97 -3.12 -6.27 5.02
C THR A 97 -1.87 -5.40 5.17
N TRP A 98 -1.09 -5.29 4.11
CA TRP A 98 0.16 -4.51 4.12
C TRP A 98 -0.08 -3.00 4.00
N ASP A 99 -1.27 -2.59 3.58
CA ASP A 99 -1.71 -1.20 3.61
C ASP A 99 -2.28 -0.77 4.98
N ILE A 100 -2.52 -1.71 5.93
CA ILE A 100 -2.90 -1.39 7.32
C ILE A 100 -1.65 -0.91 8.08
N ARG A 101 -1.41 0.39 8.08
CA ARG A 101 -0.24 1.01 8.73
C ARG A 101 -0.66 1.89 9.91
N LYS A 102 0.23 1.96 10.90
CA LYS A 102 0.15 2.94 11.98
C LYS A 102 1.40 3.81 11.92
N ASP A 103 1.24 5.10 12.10
CA ASP A 103 2.34 5.98 12.46
C ASP A 103 2.68 5.73 13.94
N ASP A 104 3.80 5.06 14.18
CA ASP A 104 4.24 4.71 15.53
C ASP A 104 4.54 5.96 16.38
N ALA A 105 4.96 7.06 15.75
CA ALA A 105 5.28 8.31 16.44
C ALA A 105 4.02 9.05 16.93
N GLN A 106 2.91 8.95 16.19
CA GLN A 106 1.66 9.65 16.51
C GLN A 106 0.53 8.72 16.95
N ASN A 107 0.75 7.41 16.96
CA ASN A 107 -0.28 6.35 17.17
C ASN A 107 -1.53 6.57 16.30
N LYS A 108 -1.35 7.18 15.13
CA LYS A 108 -2.40 7.52 14.18
C LYS A 108 -2.36 6.58 12.97
N ARG A 109 -3.52 6.15 12.50
CA ARG A 109 -3.60 5.37 11.27
C ARG A 109 -3.30 6.24 10.06
N ILE A 110 -2.48 5.73 9.15
CA ILE A 110 -2.22 6.32 7.84
C ILE A 110 -2.87 5.41 6.81
N VAL A 111 -3.68 5.99 5.93
CA VAL A 111 -4.18 5.26 4.77
C VAL A 111 -3.04 5.13 3.77
N SER A 112 -2.49 3.92 3.67
CA SER A 112 -1.50 3.55 2.67
C SER A 112 -2.19 3.02 1.42
N TYR A 113 -1.54 3.17 0.27
CA TYR A 113 -1.91 2.59 -1.01
C TYR A 113 -0.69 1.98 -1.70
N ASP A 114 0.24 1.48 -0.91
CA ASP A 114 1.49 0.88 -1.41
C ASP A 114 1.22 -0.37 -2.22
N TYR A 115 0.17 -1.11 -1.81
CA TYR A 115 -0.21 -2.39 -2.39
C TYR A 115 -1.59 -2.34 -3.08
N PHE A 116 -2.01 -1.16 -3.51
CA PHE A 116 -3.27 -0.96 -4.20
C PHE A 116 -3.08 -1.02 -5.72
N ASN A 117 -3.60 -2.08 -6.34
CA ASN A 117 -3.58 -2.32 -7.79
C ASN A 117 -2.18 -2.34 -8.40
N LEU A 118 -1.39 -3.32 -7.98
CA LEU A 118 -0.05 -3.58 -8.49
C LEU A 118 -0.05 -4.64 -9.60
N ASP A 119 0.93 -4.52 -10.49
CA ASP A 119 1.31 -5.60 -11.40
C ASP A 119 2.23 -6.63 -10.72
N ASP A 120 2.49 -7.76 -11.42
CA ASP A 120 3.37 -8.82 -10.93
C ASP A 120 4.79 -8.31 -10.64
N ALA A 121 5.30 -7.40 -11.45
CA ALA A 121 6.66 -6.87 -11.29
C ALA A 121 6.81 -6.01 -10.01
N ASN A 122 5.75 -5.29 -9.62
CA ASN A 122 5.77 -4.47 -8.42
C ASN A 122 5.48 -5.28 -7.15
N ILE A 123 4.51 -6.20 -7.18
CA ILE A 123 4.23 -7.04 -6.01
C ILE A 123 5.41 -7.98 -5.70
N SER A 124 6.10 -8.50 -6.71
CA SER A 124 7.22 -9.43 -6.56
C SER A 124 8.48 -8.85 -5.89
N ARG A 125 8.47 -7.58 -5.48
CA ARG A 125 9.59 -6.99 -4.74
C ARG A 125 9.70 -7.48 -3.31
N ASP A 126 8.59 -7.91 -2.77
CA ASP A 126 8.48 -8.38 -1.37
C ASP A 126 7.48 -9.54 -1.21
N HIS A 127 6.75 -9.93 -2.28
CA HIS A 127 5.87 -11.08 -2.33
C HIS A 127 6.34 -12.06 -3.39
N PHE A 128 6.35 -13.36 -3.11
CA PHE A 128 6.86 -14.38 -4.02
C PHE A 128 6.22 -15.76 -3.77
N ASP A 129 6.61 -16.78 -4.54
CA ASP A 129 6.05 -18.13 -4.47
C ASP A 129 4.52 -18.17 -4.65
N PHE A 130 3.96 -17.22 -5.40
CA PHE A 130 2.55 -17.25 -5.77
C PHE A 130 2.39 -17.78 -7.20
N ASN A 131 1.32 -18.54 -7.42
CA ASN A 131 1.01 -19.07 -8.76
C ASN A 131 -0.48 -18.86 -9.04
N MET A 132 -0.76 -18.08 -10.07
CA MET A 132 -2.11 -17.81 -10.55
C MET A 132 -2.18 -18.14 -12.04
N SER A 133 -3.38 -18.47 -12.51
CA SER A 133 -3.61 -18.80 -13.92
C SER A 133 -3.73 -17.59 -14.85
N PHE A 134 -3.54 -16.39 -14.33
CA PHE A 134 -3.56 -15.12 -15.05
C PHE A 134 -2.44 -14.21 -14.53
N GLU A 135 -1.99 -13.31 -15.38
CA GLU A 135 -0.90 -12.36 -15.09
C GLU A 135 -1.47 -10.97 -14.80
N CYS A 136 -0.83 -10.26 -13.87
CA CYS A 136 -1.12 -8.86 -13.58
C CYS A 136 -0.05 -8.00 -14.25
N THR A 137 -0.37 -7.42 -15.41
CA THR A 137 0.62 -6.71 -16.24
C THR A 137 0.44 -5.20 -16.27
N SER A 138 -0.63 -4.69 -15.64
CA SER A 138 -1.02 -3.28 -15.74
C SER A 138 -0.88 -2.54 -14.41
N MET A 139 -0.45 -1.28 -14.49
CA MET A 139 -0.46 -0.33 -13.38
C MET A 139 -1.47 0.82 -13.63
N LEU A 140 -2.36 0.68 -14.63
CA LEU A 140 -3.28 1.74 -15.05
C LEU A 140 -4.17 2.19 -13.89
N TYR A 141 -4.66 1.25 -13.09
CA TYR A 141 -5.54 1.50 -11.95
C TYR A 141 -4.82 1.53 -10.61
N ASN A 142 -3.48 1.60 -10.59
CA ASN A 142 -2.74 1.88 -9.36
C ASN A 142 -3.11 3.25 -8.79
N TYR A 143 -3.25 3.35 -7.49
CA TYR A 143 -3.67 4.59 -6.82
C TYR A 143 -2.84 5.81 -7.23
N HIS A 144 -1.51 5.70 -7.19
CA HIS A 144 -0.63 6.83 -7.52
C HIS A 144 -0.67 7.19 -9.01
N ALA A 145 -0.91 6.20 -9.90
CA ALA A 145 -1.11 6.46 -11.32
C ALA A 145 -2.38 7.27 -11.58
N ILE A 146 -3.52 6.84 -10.98
CA ILE A 146 -4.81 7.56 -11.09
C ILE A 146 -4.71 8.98 -10.55
N MET A 147 -3.97 9.17 -9.45
CA MET A 147 -3.81 10.48 -8.81
C MET A 147 -2.78 11.37 -9.51
N GLY A 148 -2.18 10.93 -10.62
CA GLY A 148 -1.10 11.67 -11.29
C GLY A 148 0.18 11.84 -10.44
N ARG A 149 0.39 10.92 -9.49
CA ARG A 149 1.51 10.93 -8.52
C ARG A 149 2.47 9.76 -8.72
N PHE A 150 2.48 9.19 -9.90
CA PHE A 150 3.41 8.15 -10.33
C PHE A 150 4.56 8.81 -11.10
N ILE A 151 5.65 9.07 -10.39
CA ILE A 151 6.73 9.96 -10.79
C ILE A 151 7.79 9.21 -11.60
N SER A 152 8.11 9.67 -12.78
CA SER A 152 9.10 9.07 -13.69
C SER A 152 10.39 9.91 -13.86
N GLY A 153 10.47 11.09 -13.22
CA GLY A 153 11.66 11.93 -13.35
C GLY A 153 11.76 13.07 -12.36
N LYS A 154 12.97 13.59 -12.15
CA LYS A 154 13.29 14.63 -11.16
C LYS A 154 12.44 15.91 -11.32
N LYS A 155 12.15 16.34 -12.54
CA LYS A 155 11.28 17.51 -12.75
C LYS A 155 9.88 17.32 -12.19
N GLN A 156 9.28 16.15 -12.45
CA GLN A 156 7.95 15.81 -11.90
C GLN A 156 7.98 15.76 -10.38
N LEU A 157 9.03 15.18 -9.78
CA LEU A 157 9.21 15.12 -8.34
C LEU A 157 9.26 16.52 -7.73
N ILE A 158 10.09 17.41 -8.27
CA ILE A 158 10.21 18.80 -7.78
C ILE A 158 8.86 19.52 -7.86
N GLN A 159 8.15 19.40 -8.99
CA GLN A 159 6.84 20.04 -9.16
C GLN A 159 5.82 19.50 -8.16
N LEU A 160 5.72 18.17 -8.02
CA LEU A 160 4.81 17.53 -7.06
C LEU A 160 5.09 17.97 -5.62
N LEU A 161 6.36 17.97 -5.21
CA LEU A 161 6.75 18.41 -3.88
C LEU A 161 6.42 19.89 -3.65
N SER A 162 6.71 20.75 -4.62
CA SER A 162 6.39 22.17 -4.52
C SER A 162 4.89 22.41 -4.35
N ASP A 163 4.07 21.80 -5.19
CA ASP A 163 2.61 21.93 -5.16
C ASP A 163 2.02 21.36 -3.85
N GLY A 164 2.50 20.17 -3.45
CA GLY A 164 2.03 19.50 -2.23
C GLY A 164 2.38 20.26 -0.95
N LEU A 165 3.61 20.78 -0.86
CA LEU A 165 4.05 21.61 0.28
C LEU A 165 3.28 22.93 0.35
N ALA A 166 3.02 23.56 -0.79
CA ALA A 166 2.22 24.79 -0.87
C ALA A 166 0.78 24.58 -0.37
N LEU A 167 0.18 23.41 -0.64
CA LEU A 167 -1.14 23.05 -0.14
C LEU A 167 -1.15 22.80 1.39
N GLY A 168 -0.02 22.45 1.97
CA GLY A 168 0.12 22.17 3.40
C GLY A 168 -0.77 21.05 3.90
N LYS A 169 -0.91 19.99 3.12
CA LYS A 169 -1.69 18.78 3.42
C LYS A 169 -0.82 17.55 3.24
N ASN A 170 -1.18 16.46 3.90
CA ASN A 170 -0.54 15.16 3.70
C ASN A 170 -0.77 14.67 2.26
N PHE A 171 0.25 14.11 1.67
CA PHE A 171 0.16 13.45 0.37
C PHE A 171 1.20 12.33 0.25
N SER A 172 0.97 11.43 -0.71
CA SER A 172 1.93 10.39 -1.06
C SER A 172 2.17 10.36 -2.55
N PHE A 173 3.30 9.79 -2.95
CA PHE A 173 3.67 9.57 -4.34
C PHE A 173 4.49 8.30 -4.47
N ARG A 174 4.55 7.77 -5.70
CA ARG A 174 5.33 6.58 -6.04
C ARG A 174 6.32 6.90 -7.15
N ILE A 175 7.55 6.41 -7.02
CA ILE A 175 8.52 6.47 -8.11
C ILE A 175 8.28 5.30 -9.06
N LYS A 176 8.15 5.60 -10.35
CA LYS A 176 8.09 4.59 -11.39
C LYS A 176 9.47 3.96 -11.57
N ARG A 177 9.62 2.70 -11.17
CA ARG A 177 10.86 1.99 -11.39
C ARG A 177 11.03 1.65 -12.87
N THR A 178 12.22 1.92 -13.39
CA THR A 178 12.65 1.57 -14.74
C THR A 178 14.05 0.94 -14.66
N ILE A 179 14.55 0.38 -15.76
CA ILE A 179 15.92 -0.13 -15.84
C ILE A 179 16.98 0.93 -15.51
N ASN A 180 16.63 2.20 -15.71
CA ASN A 180 17.53 3.34 -15.44
C ASN A 180 17.28 3.99 -14.07
N THR A 181 16.45 3.39 -13.21
CA THR A 181 16.26 3.92 -11.84
C THR A 181 17.55 3.70 -11.06
N PRO A 182 18.19 4.77 -10.54
CA PRO A 182 19.44 4.63 -9.82
C PRO A 182 19.25 3.92 -8.47
N ASP A 183 20.29 3.20 -8.03
CA ASP A 183 20.23 2.47 -6.75
C ASP A 183 20.07 3.39 -5.54
N ASN A 184 20.57 4.64 -5.63
CA ASN A 184 20.43 5.67 -4.59
C ASN A 184 19.19 6.53 -4.77
N ILE A 185 18.10 5.99 -5.35
CA ILE A 185 16.86 6.77 -5.60
C ILE A 185 16.28 7.36 -4.31
N ASP A 186 16.39 6.65 -3.19
CA ASP A 186 15.91 7.14 -1.88
C ASP A 186 16.66 8.41 -1.47
N ASP A 187 17.98 8.45 -1.63
CA ASP A 187 18.79 9.64 -1.31
C ASP A 187 18.39 10.83 -2.19
N ILE A 188 18.18 10.57 -3.48
CA ILE A 188 17.73 11.62 -4.42
C ILE A 188 16.37 12.19 -4.01
N VAL A 189 15.45 11.33 -3.57
CA VAL A 189 14.13 11.78 -3.11
C VAL A 189 14.25 12.59 -1.82
N VAL A 190 15.05 12.13 -0.85
CA VAL A 190 15.30 12.84 0.42
C VAL A 190 15.94 14.20 0.19
N GLU A 191 16.98 14.28 -0.64
CA GLU A 191 17.63 15.54 -1.00
C GLU A 191 16.65 16.51 -1.66
N THR A 192 15.90 16.03 -2.67
CA THR A 192 14.91 16.85 -3.39
C THR A 192 13.81 17.35 -2.46
N PHE A 193 13.36 16.51 -1.52
CA PHE A 193 12.38 16.91 -0.51
C PHE A 193 12.93 18.01 0.39
N ASN A 194 14.15 17.85 0.96
CA ASN A 194 14.77 18.83 1.83
C ASN A 194 14.99 20.18 1.12
N GLU A 195 15.44 20.16 -0.14
CA GLU A 195 15.54 21.35 -0.97
C GLU A 195 14.18 22.01 -1.18
N SER A 196 13.14 21.23 -1.48
CA SER A 196 11.78 21.74 -1.71
C SER A 196 11.19 22.38 -0.45
N VAL A 197 11.39 21.79 0.72
CA VAL A 197 10.95 22.37 2.01
C VAL A 197 11.67 23.69 2.27
N LYS A 198 12.99 23.76 2.02
CA LYS A 198 13.78 24.99 2.19
C LYS A 198 13.33 26.11 1.25
N TYR A 199 13.03 25.77 -0.02
CA TYR A 199 12.66 26.74 -1.05
C TYR A 199 11.24 27.29 -0.88
N ASN A 200 10.27 26.43 -0.56
CA ASN A 200 8.86 26.84 -0.45
C ASN A 200 8.54 27.50 0.89
N GLY A 201 9.48 27.49 1.84
CA GLY A 201 9.23 27.92 3.21
C GLY A 201 8.23 26.99 3.91
N THR A 202 8.20 27.05 5.23
CA THR A 202 7.33 26.13 5.99
C THR A 202 6.02 26.78 6.42
N ASN A 203 5.87 28.11 6.28
CA ASN A 203 4.74 28.88 6.84
C ASN A 203 4.45 28.49 8.31
N GLY A 204 5.50 28.17 9.06
CA GLY A 204 5.39 27.69 10.45
C GLY A 204 5.01 26.21 10.60
N LYS A 205 4.85 25.46 9.51
CA LYS A 205 4.56 24.02 9.53
C LYS A 205 5.84 23.20 9.50
N GLN A 206 5.77 22.02 10.11
CA GLN A 206 6.81 20.99 9.98
C GLN A 206 6.36 19.95 8.96
N TYR A 207 7.30 19.45 8.19
CA TYR A 207 7.04 18.40 7.18
C TYR A 207 7.97 17.22 7.43
N TYR A 208 7.41 16.03 7.33
CA TYR A 208 8.13 14.77 7.53
C TYR A 208 7.99 13.90 6.28
N LEU A 209 9.08 13.23 5.91
CA LEU A 209 9.11 12.27 4.83
C LEU A 209 9.31 10.87 5.41
N SER A 210 8.42 9.95 5.07
CA SER A 210 8.57 8.52 5.33
C SER A 210 8.41 7.73 4.04
N ALA A 211 8.91 6.49 4.00
CA ALA A 211 8.91 5.69 2.78
C ALA A 211 8.63 4.22 3.04
N ASN A 212 7.97 3.58 2.07
CA ASN A 212 8.08 2.16 1.83
C ASN A 212 9.11 1.97 0.70
N LYS A 213 10.33 1.59 1.06
CA LYS A 213 11.46 1.50 0.13
C LYS A 213 11.31 0.36 -0.87
N SER A 214 10.75 -0.77 -0.48
CA SER A 214 10.51 -1.89 -1.39
C SER A 214 9.57 -1.48 -2.52
N GLN A 215 8.54 -0.71 -2.21
CA GLN A 215 7.56 -0.24 -3.17
C GLN A 215 7.87 1.13 -3.78
N LEU A 216 8.95 1.81 -3.35
CA LEU A 216 9.32 3.17 -3.76
C LEU A 216 8.16 4.17 -3.61
N THR A 217 7.43 4.03 -2.51
CA THR A 217 6.33 4.94 -2.15
C THR A 217 6.74 5.83 -1.00
N TYR A 218 6.46 7.11 -1.13
CA TYR A 218 6.87 8.14 -0.18
C TYR A 218 5.66 8.90 0.33
N TYR A 219 5.69 9.25 1.61
CA TYR A 219 4.63 9.95 2.32
C TYR A 219 5.17 11.25 2.89
N VAL A 220 4.55 12.37 2.52
CA VAL A 220 4.79 13.67 3.11
C VAL A 220 3.67 13.95 4.10
N THR A 221 4.02 14.11 5.38
CA THR A 221 3.07 14.44 6.45
C THR A 221 3.37 15.81 7.03
N VAL A 222 2.32 16.49 7.46
CA VAL A 222 2.37 17.83 8.04
C VAL A 222 2.10 17.70 9.54
N GLY A 223 3.04 18.22 10.35
CA GLY A 223 2.97 18.26 11.80
C GLY A 223 2.38 19.56 12.32
#